data_8dbbcd8935121c5e9f4c74146f246bf2
#
_entry.id   8dbbcd8935121c5e9f4c74146f246bf2
#
_cell.length_a   1.000
_cell.length_b   1.000
_cell.length_c   1.000
_cell.angle_alpha   90.00
_cell.angle_beta   90.00
_cell.angle_gamma   90.00
#
_symmetry.space_group_name_H-M   'P 1'
#
loop_
_entity.id
_entity.type
_entity.pdbx_description
1 polymer ?
#
loop_
_entity_poly.entity_id
_entity_poly.type
_entity_poly.pdbx_seq_one_letter_code
_entity_poly.pdbx_strand_id
1 'polypeptide(L)'
;MSRLRIRYGAVASSLAVLLAGCVHGNPTTRVAVDRGYESVYLALLKDARRCYPATAGTAQREVNGTLDGPGRAGKITFSLRSPTAQETFMNVDIRGTESTRSQVDIQVAPGWEAHAQAVRGWLEGTSSACV
;
A
#
# COMPACT_ATOMS: atom_id res chain seq x y z
N MET A 1 -70.44 28.10 14.38
CA MET A 1 -69.86 27.78 13.05
C MET A 1 -68.35 27.93 13.08
N SER A 2 -67.67 26.84 13.36
CA SER A 2 -66.19 26.82 13.48
C SER A 2 -65.61 26.31 12.19
N ARG A 3 -64.84 27.16 11.49
CA ARG A 3 -64.09 26.74 10.29
C ARG A 3 -62.73 26.22 10.69
N LEU A 4 -62.58 24.94 10.54
CA LEU A 4 -61.31 24.21 10.72
C LEU A 4 -60.43 24.47 9.48
N ARG A 5 -59.31 25.18 9.66
CA ARG A 5 -58.28 25.36 8.62
C ARG A 5 -57.24 24.30 8.76
N ILE A 6 -57.27 23.35 7.87
CA ILE A 6 -56.19 22.33 7.73
C ILE A 6 -55.04 22.99 7.00
N ARG A 7 -53.90 23.16 7.66
CA ARG A 7 -52.65 23.57 7.06
C ARG A 7 -51.88 22.32 6.58
N TYR A 8 -51.80 22.16 5.26
CA TYR A 8 -50.92 21.19 4.65
C TYR A 8 -49.50 21.71 4.78
N GLY A 9 -48.67 21.10 5.65
CA GLY A 9 -47.24 21.29 5.69
C GLY A 9 -46.62 20.44 4.60
N ALA A 10 -46.04 21.10 3.57
CA ALA A 10 -45.25 20.42 2.58
C ALA A 10 -43.92 19.96 3.22
N VAL A 11 -43.76 18.65 3.41
CA VAL A 11 -42.49 18.04 3.79
C VAL A 11 -41.67 17.89 2.52
N ALA A 12 -40.74 18.80 2.32
CA ALA A 12 -39.72 18.68 1.28
C ALA A 12 -38.69 17.64 1.74
N SER A 13 -38.82 16.42 1.27
CA SER A 13 -37.81 15.39 1.44
C SER A 13 -36.63 15.67 0.52
N SER A 14 -35.58 16.28 1.08
CA SER A 14 -34.30 16.43 0.39
C SER A 14 -33.62 15.07 0.34
N LEU A 15 -33.69 14.39 -0.81
CA LEU A 15 -32.83 13.23 -1.11
C LEU A 15 -31.40 13.74 -1.29
N ALA A 16 -30.60 13.63 -0.24
CA ALA A 16 -29.16 13.76 -0.35
C ALA A 16 -28.61 12.50 -1.04
N VAL A 17 -28.37 12.59 -2.33
CA VAL A 17 -27.63 11.59 -3.09
C VAL A 17 -26.17 11.68 -2.64
N LEU A 18 -25.77 10.82 -1.71
CA LEU A 18 -24.38 10.59 -1.38
C LEU A 18 -23.73 9.88 -2.57
N LEU A 19 -23.11 10.66 -3.45
CA LEU A 19 -22.16 10.17 -4.44
C LEU A 19 -20.95 9.68 -3.66
N ALA A 20 -20.98 8.42 -3.24
CA ALA A 20 -19.80 7.70 -2.78
C ALA A 20 -18.90 7.54 -4.02
N GLY A 21 -18.01 8.52 -4.24
CA GLY A 21 -16.94 8.40 -5.21
C GLY A 21 -16.10 7.19 -4.81
N CYS A 22 -16.14 6.12 -5.61
CA CYS A 22 -15.22 5.01 -5.49
C CYS A 22 -13.82 5.56 -5.80
N VAL A 23 -13.06 5.91 -4.77
CA VAL A 23 -11.62 6.12 -4.89
C VAL A 23 -11.02 4.75 -5.20
N HIS A 24 -10.77 4.46 -6.47
CA HIS A 24 -10.05 3.27 -6.90
C HIS A 24 -8.57 3.49 -6.62
N GLY A 25 -8.21 3.49 -5.32
CA GLY A 25 -6.82 3.36 -4.89
C GLY A 25 -6.38 1.91 -4.96
N ASN A 26 -5.10 1.69 -5.23
CA ASN A 26 -4.51 0.35 -5.11
C ASN A 26 -4.73 -0.18 -3.69
N PRO A 27 -5.06 -1.48 -3.51
CA PRO A 27 -5.22 -2.07 -2.20
C PRO A 27 -3.97 -1.85 -1.34
N THR A 28 -4.17 -1.44 -0.09
CA THR A 28 -3.08 -1.23 0.88
C THR A 28 -3.22 -2.24 2.00
N THR A 29 -2.14 -2.99 2.24
CA THR A 29 -2.01 -3.86 3.42
C THR A 29 -1.10 -3.20 4.43
N ARG A 30 -1.57 -3.06 5.67
CA ARG A 30 -0.81 -2.47 6.76
C ARG A 30 -0.34 -3.55 7.73
N VAL A 31 0.95 -3.52 8.05
CA VAL A 31 1.58 -4.47 8.97
C VAL A 31 2.33 -3.71 10.06
N ALA A 32 2.07 -4.01 11.32
CA ALA A 32 2.86 -3.54 12.45
C ALA A 32 4.01 -4.51 12.70
N VAL A 33 5.22 -3.99 12.91
CA VAL A 33 6.43 -4.78 13.09
C VAL A 33 7.17 -4.32 14.35
N ASP A 34 7.49 -5.25 15.25
CA ASP A 34 8.23 -4.97 16.48
C ASP A 34 9.75 -4.89 16.22
N ARG A 35 10.14 -4.06 15.29
CA ARG A 35 11.53 -3.74 14.91
C ARG A 35 11.63 -2.30 14.46
N GLY A 36 12.78 -1.68 14.66
CA GLY A 36 13.05 -0.33 14.16
C GLY A 36 13.01 -0.25 12.64
N TYR A 37 12.62 0.90 12.10
CA TYR A 37 12.39 1.11 10.67
C TYR A 37 13.61 0.79 9.78
N GLU A 38 14.81 1.13 10.24
CA GLU A 38 16.05 0.86 9.50
C GLU A 38 16.32 -0.64 9.38
N SER A 39 16.15 -1.38 10.48
CA SER A 39 16.29 -2.85 10.50
C SER A 39 15.25 -3.51 9.59
N VAL A 40 14.00 -3.03 9.61
CA VAL A 40 12.94 -3.52 8.73
C VAL A 40 13.28 -3.23 7.26
N TYR A 41 13.72 -2.00 6.96
CA TYR A 41 14.11 -1.60 5.62
C TYR A 41 15.24 -2.48 5.05
N LEU A 42 16.31 -2.67 5.81
CA LEU A 42 17.46 -3.46 5.36
C LEU A 42 17.09 -4.93 5.14
N ALA A 43 16.29 -5.51 6.04
CA ALA A 43 15.83 -6.88 5.90
C ALA A 43 14.92 -7.07 4.67
N LEU A 44 13.96 -6.17 4.48
CA LEU A 44 13.07 -6.21 3.31
C LEU A 44 13.82 -5.99 2.00
N LEU A 45 14.75 -5.04 1.96
CA LEU A 45 15.53 -4.79 0.76
C LEU A 45 16.39 -5.99 0.37
N LYS A 46 16.95 -6.70 1.36
CA LYS A 46 17.70 -7.93 1.15
C LYS A 46 16.80 -9.02 0.54
N ASP A 47 15.64 -9.26 1.12
CA ASP A 47 14.69 -10.27 0.62
C ASP A 47 14.15 -9.88 -0.76
N ALA A 48 13.84 -8.61 -0.97
CA ALA A 48 13.39 -8.10 -2.26
C ALA A 48 14.45 -8.36 -3.35
N ARG A 49 15.70 -8.05 -3.11
CA ARG A 49 16.78 -8.28 -4.08
C ARG A 49 17.04 -9.77 -4.32
N ARG A 50 16.84 -10.60 -3.33
CA ARG A 50 16.94 -12.05 -3.46
C ARG A 50 15.82 -12.61 -4.35
N CYS A 51 14.60 -12.15 -4.15
CA CYS A 51 13.41 -12.64 -4.86
C CYS A 51 13.19 -11.97 -6.23
N TYR A 52 13.71 -10.77 -6.42
CA TYR A 52 13.60 -10.00 -7.66
C TYR A 52 15.00 -9.61 -8.18
N PRO A 53 15.83 -10.57 -8.53
CA PRO A 53 17.15 -10.27 -9.09
C PRO A 53 16.99 -9.51 -10.41
N ALA A 54 17.91 -8.59 -10.68
CA ALA A 54 17.97 -7.92 -11.97
C ALA A 54 18.18 -8.98 -13.07
N THR A 55 17.21 -9.11 -13.97
CA THR A 55 17.27 -10.06 -15.08
C THR A 55 17.69 -9.36 -16.35
N ALA A 56 18.61 -9.97 -17.13
CA ALA A 56 18.87 -9.54 -18.50
C ALA A 56 17.72 -10.00 -19.40
N GLY A 57 17.22 -9.11 -20.25
CA GLY A 57 16.13 -9.43 -21.17
C GLY A 57 15.27 -8.21 -21.51
N THR A 58 14.18 -8.43 -22.23
CA THR A 58 13.25 -7.38 -22.68
C THR A 58 12.38 -6.80 -21.56
N ALA A 59 12.17 -7.55 -20.47
CA ALA A 59 11.48 -7.10 -19.27
C ALA A 59 12.38 -7.33 -18.06
N GLN A 60 12.82 -6.27 -17.42
CA GLN A 60 13.68 -6.30 -16.24
C GLN A 60 12.86 -6.00 -15.00
N ARG A 61 13.05 -6.82 -13.96
CA ARG A 61 12.57 -6.50 -12.62
C ARG A 61 13.56 -5.56 -11.95
N GLU A 62 13.05 -4.52 -11.34
CA GLU A 62 13.86 -3.51 -10.65
C GLU A 62 13.33 -3.29 -9.24
N VAL A 63 14.25 -3.32 -8.26
CA VAL A 63 13.97 -3.02 -6.87
C VAL A 63 14.79 -1.81 -6.47
N ASN A 64 14.12 -0.72 -6.16
CA ASN A 64 14.73 0.53 -5.71
C ASN A 64 14.36 0.80 -4.26
N GLY A 65 15.36 1.08 -3.44
CA GLY A 65 15.17 1.42 -2.04
C GLY A 65 15.72 2.81 -1.72
N THR A 66 15.00 3.55 -0.89
CA THR A 66 15.43 4.82 -0.30
C THR A 66 15.21 4.81 1.19
N LEU A 67 16.15 5.37 1.95
CA LEU A 67 16.09 5.49 3.40
C LEU A 67 16.23 6.95 3.80
N ASP A 68 15.25 7.45 4.55
CA ASP A 68 15.23 8.78 5.12
C ASP A 68 15.44 8.68 6.64
N GLY A 69 16.68 8.91 7.09
CA GLY A 69 17.02 8.88 8.51
C GLY A 69 16.29 9.93 9.34
N PRO A 70 16.33 11.23 8.96
CA PRO A 70 15.60 12.29 9.68
C PRO A 70 14.10 12.06 9.74
N GLY A 71 13.48 11.60 8.65
CA GLY A 71 12.06 11.29 8.59
C GLY A 71 11.70 9.95 9.22
N ARG A 72 12.69 9.13 9.60
CA ARG A 72 12.50 7.78 10.14
C ARG A 72 11.62 6.92 9.23
N ALA A 73 11.90 6.98 7.95
CA ALA A 73 11.12 6.34 6.90
C ALA A 73 12.00 5.61 5.90
N GLY A 74 11.47 4.57 5.30
CA GLY A 74 12.07 3.86 4.18
C GLY A 74 11.00 3.58 3.12
N LYS A 75 11.44 3.49 1.88
CA LYS A 75 10.58 3.13 0.76
C LYS A 75 11.28 2.13 -0.14
N ILE A 76 10.55 1.09 -0.53
CA ILE A 76 11.01 0.12 -1.51
C ILE A 76 9.98 0.08 -2.64
N THR A 77 10.44 0.29 -3.86
CA THR A 77 9.63 0.30 -5.07
C THR A 77 10.01 -0.88 -5.95
N PHE A 78 9.01 -1.63 -6.39
CA PHE A 78 9.14 -2.77 -7.28
C PHE A 78 8.55 -2.42 -8.64
N SER A 79 9.35 -2.50 -9.67
CA SER A 79 8.97 -2.10 -11.01
C SER A 79 9.34 -3.15 -12.06
N LEU A 80 8.60 -3.12 -13.16
CA LEU A 80 8.98 -3.76 -14.40
C LEU A 80 9.48 -2.67 -15.36
N ARG A 81 10.65 -2.87 -15.91
CA ARG A 81 11.21 -1.99 -16.94
C ARG A 81 11.29 -2.74 -18.27
N SER A 82 10.75 -2.15 -19.30
CA SER A 82 10.93 -2.53 -20.69
C SER A 82 11.67 -1.42 -21.45
N PRO A 83 12.14 -1.63 -22.71
CA PRO A 83 12.77 -0.57 -23.50
C PRO A 83 11.91 0.67 -23.70
N THR A 84 10.59 0.56 -23.61
CA THR A 84 9.63 1.63 -23.90
C THR A 84 8.84 2.13 -22.68
N ALA A 85 8.89 1.41 -21.54
CA ALA A 85 8.09 1.75 -20.39
C ALA A 85 8.71 1.25 -19.07
N GLN A 86 8.35 1.93 -17.97
CA GLN A 86 8.58 1.46 -16.61
C GLN A 86 7.25 1.48 -15.87
N GLU A 87 6.88 0.36 -15.26
CA GLU A 87 5.64 0.21 -14.51
C GLU A 87 5.95 -0.24 -13.09
N THR A 88 5.50 0.53 -12.12
CA THR A 88 5.57 0.16 -10.71
C THR A 88 4.38 -0.71 -10.34
N PHE A 89 4.63 -1.94 -9.89
CA PHE A 89 3.57 -2.86 -9.50
C PHE A 89 3.40 -2.98 -7.98
N MET A 90 4.38 -2.56 -7.19
CA MET A 90 4.28 -2.57 -5.73
C MET A 90 5.15 -1.49 -5.10
N ASN A 91 4.60 -0.83 -4.08
CA ASN A 91 5.32 0.08 -3.19
C ASN A 91 5.22 -0.42 -1.76
N VAL A 92 6.33 -0.35 -1.03
CA VAL A 92 6.39 -0.66 0.40
C VAL A 92 6.91 0.56 1.12
N ASP A 93 6.06 1.18 1.93
CA ASP A 93 6.40 2.34 2.74
C ASP A 93 6.60 1.90 4.20
N ILE A 94 7.76 2.20 4.76
CA ILE A 94 8.16 1.84 6.11
C ILE A 94 8.26 3.11 6.93
N ARG A 95 7.62 3.14 8.08
CA ARG A 95 7.65 4.29 8.99
C ARG A 95 7.97 3.84 10.40
N GLY A 96 8.98 4.46 11.01
CA GLY A 96 9.27 4.26 12.42
C GLY A 96 8.21 4.94 13.28
N THR A 97 7.50 4.16 14.10
CA THR A 97 6.53 4.66 15.08
C THR A 97 7.18 4.88 16.44
N GLU A 98 8.10 3.99 16.79
CA GLU A 98 8.95 4.05 17.98
C GLU A 98 10.35 3.55 17.63
N SER A 99 11.32 3.65 18.55
CA SER A 99 12.69 3.17 18.31
C SER A 99 12.78 1.69 17.94
N THR A 100 11.85 0.88 18.46
CA THR A 100 11.79 -0.58 18.27
C THR A 100 10.54 -1.05 17.55
N ARG A 101 9.77 -0.12 16.97
CA ARG A 101 8.53 -0.44 16.25
C ARG A 101 8.42 0.33 14.95
N SER A 102 7.82 -0.31 13.98
CA SER A 102 7.55 0.26 12.66
C SER A 102 6.18 -0.14 12.15
N GLN A 103 5.66 0.70 11.26
CA GLN A 103 4.49 0.40 10.46
C GLN A 103 4.92 0.28 9.01
N VAL A 104 4.44 -0.74 8.35
CA VAL A 104 4.71 -1.01 6.94
C VAL A 104 3.39 -1.01 6.16
N ASP A 105 3.31 -0.15 5.16
CA ASP A 105 2.18 -0.07 4.24
C ASP A 105 2.61 -0.63 2.88
N ILE A 106 1.94 -1.69 2.43
CA ILE A 106 2.19 -2.37 1.16
C ILE A 106 1.06 -2.01 0.21
N GLN A 107 1.38 -1.31 -0.87
CA GLN A 107 0.46 -0.99 -1.95
C GLN A 107 0.84 -1.82 -3.17
N VAL A 108 -0.12 -2.52 -3.73
CA VAL A 108 0.10 -3.41 -4.87
C VAL A 108 -0.90 -3.13 -5.98
N ALA A 109 -0.43 -3.16 -7.23
CA ALA A 109 -1.30 -3.05 -8.39
C ALA A 109 -2.20 -4.29 -8.51
N PRO A 110 -3.41 -4.15 -9.09
CA PRO A 110 -4.30 -5.29 -9.34
C PRO A 110 -3.59 -6.39 -10.15
N GLY A 111 -3.77 -7.64 -9.73
CA GLY A 111 -3.12 -8.80 -10.33
C GLY A 111 -1.76 -9.17 -9.72
N TRP A 112 -1.22 -8.34 -8.81
CA TRP A 112 0.07 -8.56 -8.17
C TRP A 112 -0.05 -8.86 -6.66
N GLU A 113 -1.23 -9.23 -6.19
CA GLU A 113 -1.54 -9.43 -4.77
C GLU A 113 -0.69 -10.52 -4.12
N ALA A 114 -0.28 -11.55 -4.88
CA ALA A 114 0.61 -12.60 -4.37
C ALA A 114 1.97 -12.05 -3.91
N HIS A 115 2.47 -10.99 -4.56
CA HIS A 115 3.71 -10.33 -4.19
C HIS A 115 3.58 -9.57 -2.85
N ALA A 116 2.44 -8.93 -2.62
CA ALA A 116 2.14 -8.29 -1.34
C ALA A 116 2.07 -9.32 -0.21
N GLN A 117 1.48 -10.48 -0.44
CA GLN A 117 1.43 -11.58 0.53
C GLN A 117 2.81 -12.13 0.85
N ALA A 118 3.70 -12.23 -0.14
CA ALA A 118 5.09 -12.64 0.08
C ALA A 118 5.82 -11.65 1.00
N VAL A 119 5.73 -10.35 0.72
CA VAL A 119 6.32 -9.29 1.57
C VAL A 119 5.78 -9.35 2.99
N ARG A 120 4.49 -9.54 3.15
CA ARG A 120 3.87 -9.74 4.47
C ARG A 120 4.47 -10.94 5.20
N GLY A 121 4.62 -12.07 4.53
CA GLY A 121 5.24 -13.26 5.10
C GLY A 121 6.68 -13.01 5.57
N TRP A 122 7.47 -12.25 4.82
CA TRP A 122 8.83 -11.87 5.22
C TRP A 122 8.83 -10.99 6.48
N LEU A 123 7.91 -10.02 6.56
CA LEU A 123 7.77 -9.13 7.71
C LEU A 123 7.35 -9.87 8.98
N GLU A 124 6.43 -10.80 8.86
CA GLU A 124 5.90 -11.60 9.97
C GLU A 124 6.82 -12.79 10.34
N GLY A 125 7.83 -13.09 9.53
CA GLY A 125 8.72 -14.22 9.71
C GLY A 125 8.04 -15.58 9.49
N THR A 126 6.89 -15.61 8.82
CA THR A 126 6.11 -16.83 8.57
C THR A 126 6.53 -17.53 7.28
N SER A 127 7.18 -16.82 6.37
CA SER A 127 7.67 -17.36 5.11
C SER A 127 8.86 -16.56 4.62
N SER A 128 9.79 -17.23 3.93
CA SER A 128 10.86 -16.61 3.14
C SER A 128 10.71 -16.88 1.65
N ALA A 129 9.57 -17.44 1.24
CA ALA A 129 9.32 -17.80 -0.15
C ALA A 129 9.25 -16.57 -1.07
N CYS A 130 9.74 -16.76 -2.29
CA CYS A 130 9.54 -15.84 -3.42
C CYS A 130 8.28 -16.21 -4.20
N VAL A 131 7.75 -15.30 -4.97
CA VAL A 131 6.61 -15.50 -5.87
C VAL A 131 7.10 -15.75 -7.29
#